data_4cb0306fb57380540d026c70293c08ff
#
_entry.id   4cb0306fb57380540d026c70293c08ff
#
_cell.length_a   1.000
_cell.length_b   1.000
_cell.length_c   1.000
_cell.angle_alpha   90.00
_cell.angle_beta   90.00
_cell.angle_gamma   90.00
#
_symmetry.space_group_name_H-M   'P 1'
#
loop_
_entity.id
_entity.type
_entity.pdbx_description
1 polymer ?
#
loop_
_entity_poly.entity_id
_entity_poly.type
_entity_poly.pdbx_seq_one_letter_code
_entity_poly.pdbx_strand_id
1 'polypeptide(L)'
;MRNLLIATVIGSAFIISCGGSGNKKAEEQKQEAPPPAPVVSKNSNEFNQSFEKLLNNYFELKDALVATDSAKANAAAKKLGVDADSLNIKALTDSTGTLQSTAQSYTGTISGSAKGLVGEKDIEAKRKEFQMISDAMYDLVRTVRYDKQKIYHQFCPMAFNNAGAAWLSQLEEIKNPYFGSKMMNCGETQDVLDFGAAAEPAKASE
;
A
#
# COMPACT_ATOMS: atom_id res chain seq x y z
N MET A 1 20.67 -69.16 9.33
CA MET A 1 21.99 -69.70 8.97
C MET A 1 22.88 -68.46 8.90
N ARG A 2 23.57 -68.13 10.05
CA ARG A 2 24.95 -68.57 10.32
C ARG A 2 25.86 -67.91 9.29
N ASN A 3 26.81 -67.07 9.58
CA ASN A 3 27.95 -66.94 10.52
C ASN A 3 28.59 -65.58 10.22
N LEU A 4 29.07 -64.83 11.16
CA LEU A 4 30.16 -64.92 12.13
C LEU A 4 31.54 -64.46 11.61
N LEU A 5 32.08 -63.43 12.31
CA LEU A 5 33.45 -63.15 12.66
C LEU A 5 34.35 -62.53 11.58
N ILE A 6 35.27 -61.63 11.84
CA ILE A 6 36.33 -61.54 12.91
C ILE A 6 36.94 -60.13 12.85
N ALA A 7 37.24 -59.60 14.00
CA ALA A 7 38.09 -58.53 14.44
C ALA A 7 39.54 -58.55 13.92
N THR A 8 40.21 -57.42 13.97
CA THR A 8 41.59 -57.17 14.47
C THR A 8 41.87 -55.65 14.40
N VAL A 9 42.09 -54.99 15.38
CA VAL A 9 43.02 -54.41 16.34
C VAL A 9 44.41 -54.12 15.79
N ILE A 10 45.00 -53.01 16.32
CA ILE A 10 46.40 -52.53 16.36
C ILE A 10 46.59 -51.32 15.39
N GLY A 11 47.07 -50.17 15.79
CA GLY A 11 47.79 -49.75 16.97
C GLY A 11 48.21 -48.29 16.90
N SER A 12 48.53 -47.75 17.99
CA SER A 12 48.95 -46.40 18.38
C SER A 12 50.05 -45.77 17.54
N ALA A 13 50.00 -44.46 17.36
CA ALA A 13 51.17 -43.60 17.51
C ALA A 13 50.76 -42.16 17.83
N PHE A 14 51.09 -41.75 19.03
CA PHE A 14 51.11 -40.35 19.49
C PHE A 14 52.21 -39.59 18.77
N ILE A 15 51.90 -38.40 18.20
CA ILE A 15 52.96 -37.38 18.12
C ILE A 15 52.28 -36.05 18.60
N ILE A 16 52.78 -35.60 19.75
CA ILE A 16 52.56 -34.23 20.28
C ILE A 16 53.53 -33.35 19.51
N SER A 17 52.97 -32.31 18.89
CA SER A 17 53.74 -31.14 18.49
C SER A 17 52.98 -29.86 18.93
N CYS A 18 53.58 -29.22 19.89
CA CYS A 18 53.26 -27.85 20.33
C CYS A 18 53.63 -26.83 19.26
N GLY A 19 52.82 -25.81 19.14
CA GLY A 19 53.29 -24.48 18.71
C GLY A 19 52.44 -23.83 17.65
N GLY A 20 51.76 -22.73 18.01
CA GLY A 20 51.24 -21.77 17.03
C GLY A 20 49.88 -21.19 17.40
N SER A 21 49.90 -20.21 18.30
CA SER A 21 48.78 -19.28 18.49
C SER A 21 48.39 -18.63 17.16
N GLY A 22 47.26 -19.01 16.60
CA GLY A 22 46.65 -18.41 15.43
C GLY A 22 45.16 -18.30 15.68
N ASN A 23 44.75 -17.12 16.12
CA ASN A 23 43.37 -16.75 16.33
C ASN A 23 42.62 -16.75 14.97
N LYS A 24 42.09 -17.89 14.57
CA LYS A 24 41.13 -17.97 13.46
C LYS A 24 39.80 -17.56 13.97
N LYS A 25 39.48 -16.27 13.74
CA LYS A 25 38.12 -15.75 13.76
C LYS A 25 37.28 -16.64 12.85
N ALA A 26 36.38 -17.44 13.44
CA ALA A 26 35.33 -18.11 12.68
C ALA A 26 34.49 -17.02 12.03
N GLU A 27 34.57 -16.90 10.73
CA GLU A 27 33.58 -16.16 9.96
C GLU A 27 32.24 -16.90 10.10
N GLU A 28 31.39 -16.37 10.94
CA GLU A 28 29.98 -16.74 11.04
C GLU A 28 29.34 -16.42 9.68
N GLN A 29 29.16 -17.41 8.83
CA GLN A 29 28.39 -17.30 7.61
C GLN A 29 26.96 -16.96 8.04
N LYS A 30 26.62 -15.67 7.96
CA LYS A 30 25.26 -15.16 8.10
C LYS A 30 24.44 -15.81 6.98
N GLN A 31 23.74 -16.88 7.31
CA GLN A 31 22.81 -17.55 6.42
C GLN A 31 21.69 -16.55 6.10
N GLU A 32 21.76 -16.00 4.91
CA GLU A 32 20.73 -15.08 4.41
C GLU A 32 19.41 -15.84 4.40
N ALA A 33 18.41 -15.34 5.11
CA ALA A 33 17.09 -15.96 5.16
C ALA A 33 16.54 -16.08 3.73
N PRO A 34 15.89 -17.19 3.36
CA PRO A 34 15.31 -17.31 2.03
C PRO A 34 14.35 -16.15 1.77
N PRO A 35 14.30 -15.65 0.53
CA PRO A 35 13.40 -14.56 0.19
C PRO A 35 11.95 -14.93 0.58
N PRO A 36 11.18 -13.98 1.11
CA PRO A 36 9.79 -14.24 1.50
C PRO A 36 9.00 -14.77 0.30
N ALA A 37 8.11 -15.73 0.54
CA ALA A 37 7.25 -16.29 -0.49
C ALA A 37 6.43 -15.15 -1.16
N PRO A 38 6.24 -15.20 -2.48
CA PRO A 38 5.46 -14.19 -3.18
C PRO A 38 4.04 -14.12 -2.61
N VAL A 39 3.61 -12.93 -2.21
CA VAL A 39 2.25 -12.70 -1.72
C VAL A 39 1.30 -12.78 -2.91
N VAL A 40 0.43 -13.78 -2.90
CA VAL A 40 -0.61 -13.90 -3.92
C VAL A 40 -1.78 -12.99 -3.55
N SER A 41 -2.15 -12.10 -4.45
CA SER A 41 -3.31 -11.22 -4.27
C SER A 41 -4.58 -12.03 -4.02
N LYS A 42 -5.40 -11.56 -3.07
CA LYS A 42 -6.74 -12.12 -2.81
C LYS A 42 -7.78 -11.65 -3.80
N ASN A 43 -7.50 -10.56 -4.53
CA ASN A 43 -8.36 -10.02 -5.57
C ASN A 43 -8.02 -10.64 -6.93
N SER A 44 -9.01 -10.78 -7.81
CA SER A 44 -8.78 -11.24 -9.18
C SER A 44 -7.93 -10.24 -9.98
N ASN A 45 -7.29 -10.71 -11.05
CA ASN A 45 -6.52 -9.83 -11.92
C ASN A 45 -7.41 -8.76 -12.58
N GLU A 46 -8.62 -9.12 -12.97
CA GLU A 46 -9.59 -8.21 -13.59
C GLU A 46 -9.99 -7.09 -12.63
N PHE A 47 -10.24 -7.44 -11.35
CA PHE A 47 -10.52 -6.45 -10.33
C PHE A 47 -9.31 -5.53 -10.12
N ASN A 48 -8.12 -6.10 -9.94
CA ASN A 48 -6.91 -5.33 -9.69
C ASN A 48 -6.60 -4.34 -10.82
N GLN A 49 -6.77 -4.74 -12.09
CA GLN A 49 -6.58 -3.86 -13.24
C GLN A 49 -7.59 -2.69 -13.27
N SER A 50 -8.86 -2.96 -12.97
CA SER A 50 -9.88 -1.91 -12.92
C SER A 50 -9.66 -0.97 -11.73
N PHE A 51 -9.23 -1.50 -10.58
CA PHE A 51 -8.92 -0.72 -9.40
C PHE A 51 -7.68 0.15 -9.57
N GLU A 52 -6.64 -0.37 -10.24
CA GLU A 52 -5.43 0.40 -10.58
C GLU A 52 -5.75 1.63 -11.43
N LYS A 53 -6.64 1.50 -12.41
CA LYS A 53 -7.11 2.65 -13.22
C LYS A 53 -7.80 3.70 -12.36
N LEU A 54 -8.72 3.27 -11.51
CA LEU A 54 -9.42 4.15 -10.57
C LEU A 54 -8.42 4.92 -9.69
N LEU A 55 -7.46 4.20 -9.11
CA LEU A 55 -6.47 4.78 -8.21
C LEU A 55 -5.51 5.73 -8.93
N ASN A 56 -5.07 5.40 -10.15
CA ASN A 56 -4.22 6.28 -10.95
C ASN A 56 -4.94 7.60 -11.30
N ASN A 57 -6.22 7.56 -11.68
CA ASN A 57 -7.00 8.77 -11.93
C ASN A 57 -7.26 9.59 -10.66
N TYR A 58 -7.35 8.94 -9.50
CA TYR A 58 -7.36 9.63 -8.21
C TYR A 58 -6.04 10.39 -7.97
N PHE A 59 -4.90 9.76 -8.22
CA PHE A 59 -3.60 10.42 -8.07
C PHE A 59 -3.41 11.56 -9.09
N GLU A 60 -3.86 11.39 -10.34
CA GLU A 60 -3.88 12.49 -11.32
C GLU A 60 -4.70 13.69 -10.82
N LEU A 61 -5.86 13.43 -10.21
CA LEU A 61 -6.71 14.47 -9.61
C LEU A 61 -6.02 15.17 -8.44
N LYS A 62 -5.44 14.38 -7.52
CA LYS A 62 -4.65 14.90 -6.40
C LYS A 62 -3.52 15.82 -6.89
N ASP A 63 -2.74 15.37 -7.87
CA ASP A 63 -1.61 16.14 -8.41
C ASP A 63 -2.06 17.41 -9.14
N ALA A 64 -3.19 17.38 -9.83
CA ALA A 64 -3.78 18.56 -10.44
C ALA A 64 -4.19 19.61 -9.39
N LEU A 65 -4.73 19.17 -8.23
CA LEU A 65 -5.09 20.05 -7.13
C LEU A 65 -3.85 20.60 -6.40
N VAL A 66 -2.79 19.81 -6.26
CA VAL A 66 -1.48 20.27 -5.78
C VAL A 66 -0.95 21.39 -6.70
N ALA A 67 -1.05 21.21 -8.01
CA ALA A 67 -0.65 22.20 -9.00
C ALA A 67 -1.64 23.39 -9.12
N THR A 68 -2.79 23.34 -8.44
CA THR A 68 -3.89 24.33 -8.55
C THR A 68 -4.38 24.49 -10.01
N ASP A 69 -4.37 23.39 -10.78
CA ASP A 69 -4.78 23.33 -12.18
C ASP A 69 -6.21 22.79 -12.29
N SER A 70 -7.18 23.73 -12.34
CA SER A 70 -8.60 23.38 -12.44
C SER A 70 -8.97 22.62 -13.71
N ALA A 71 -8.27 22.85 -14.82
CA ALA A 71 -8.55 22.17 -16.08
C ALA A 71 -8.13 20.70 -16.02
N LYS A 72 -6.92 20.43 -15.52
CA LYS A 72 -6.46 19.06 -15.27
C LYS A 72 -7.27 18.37 -14.21
N ALA A 73 -7.63 19.07 -13.11
CA ALA A 73 -8.50 18.51 -12.08
C ALA A 73 -9.85 18.06 -12.66
N ASN A 74 -10.48 18.86 -13.51
CA ASN A 74 -11.72 18.49 -14.19
C ASN A 74 -11.54 17.26 -15.10
N ALA A 75 -10.43 17.20 -15.85
CA ALA A 75 -10.16 16.06 -16.73
C ALA A 75 -9.95 14.75 -15.94
N ALA A 76 -9.17 14.81 -14.86
CA ALA A 76 -8.92 13.66 -13.99
C ALA A 76 -10.20 13.23 -13.26
N ALA A 77 -10.99 14.18 -12.73
CA ALA A 77 -12.23 13.86 -12.04
C ALA A 77 -13.27 13.20 -12.96
N LYS A 78 -13.37 13.61 -14.24
CA LYS A 78 -14.24 12.92 -15.21
C LYS A 78 -13.85 11.46 -15.42
N LYS A 79 -12.55 11.19 -15.58
CA LYS A 79 -12.05 9.81 -15.72
C LYS A 79 -12.31 9.01 -14.44
N LEU A 80 -11.99 9.58 -13.28
CA LEU A 80 -12.22 8.96 -11.96
C LEU A 80 -13.68 8.57 -11.77
N GLY A 81 -14.62 9.46 -12.10
CA GLY A 81 -16.06 9.17 -12.00
C GLY A 81 -16.49 8.00 -12.90
N VAL A 82 -15.97 7.93 -14.14
CA VAL A 82 -16.24 6.81 -15.06
C VAL A 82 -15.67 5.51 -14.52
N ASP A 83 -14.42 5.53 -14.01
CA ASP A 83 -13.79 4.33 -13.47
C ASP A 83 -14.47 3.85 -12.18
N ALA A 84 -14.97 4.78 -11.33
CA ALA A 84 -15.75 4.44 -10.16
C ALA A 84 -17.09 3.78 -10.52
N ASP A 85 -17.82 4.31 -11.50
CA ASP A 85 -19.08 3.75 -11.98
C ASP A 85 -18.89 2.36 -12.65
N SER A 86 -17.72 2.11 -13.25
CA SER A 86 -17.40 0.89 -14.00
C SER A 86 -16.51 -0.11 -13.26
N LEU A 87 -16.16 0.15 -11.99
CA LEU A 87 -15.30 -0.76 -11.22
C LEU A 87 -15.91 -2.16 -11.15
N ASN A 88 -15.12 -3.18 -11.49
CA ASN A 88 -15.60 -4.57 -11.53
C ASN A 88 -15.77 -5.16 -10.11
N ILE A 89 -16.71 -4.60 -9.33
CA ILE A 89 -16.99 -5.02 -7.95
C ILE A 89 -17.45 -6.48 -7.89
N LYS A 90 -18.11 -6.98 -8.94
CA LYS A 90 -18.57 -8.38 -9.01
C LYS A 90 -17.43 -9.39 -9.05
N ALA A 91 -16.23 -8.96 -9.41
CA ALA A 91 -15.03 -9.82 -9.38
C ALA A 91 -14.39 -9.92 -7.98
N LEU A 92 -14.91 -9.21 -6.97
CA LEU A 92 -14.52 -9.39 -5.57
C LEU A 92 -15.10 -10.71 -5.05
N THR A 93 -14.25 -11.51 -4.39
CA THR A 93 -14.70 -12.72 -3.70
C THR A 93 -15.47 -12.34 -2.44
N ASP A 94 -16.77 -12.52 -2.46
CA ASP A 94 -17.68 -12.15 -1.36
C ASP A 94 -18.80 -13.18 -1.22
N SER A 95 -18.75 -13.98 -0.16
CA SER A 95 -19.77 -15.00 0.13
C SER A 95 -21.08 -14.45 0.69
N THR A 96 -21.05 -13.21 1.19
CA THR A 96 -22.20 -12.58 1.89
C THR A 96 -22.84 -11.46 1.08
N GLY A 97 -22.18 -10.95 0.06
CA GLY A 97 -22.57 -9.73 -0.68
C GLY A 97 -22.29 -8.42 0.08
N THR A 98 -21.84 -8.48 1.33
CA THR A 98 -21.58 -7.31 2.17
C THR A 98 -20.39 -6.51 1.66
N LEU A 99 -19.31 -7.19 1.27
CA LEU A 99 -18.11 -6.55 0.73
C LEU A 99 -18.43 -5.79 -0.57
N GLN A 100 -19.16 -6.44 -1.47
CA GLN A 100 -19.55 -5.84 -2.76
C GLN A 100 -20.48 -4.65 -2.57
N SER A 101 -21.50 -4.74 -1.69
CA SER A 101 -22.43 -3.64 -1.43
C SER A 101 -21.73 -2.44 -0.77
N THR A 102 -20.80 -2.69 0.16
CA THR A 102 -20.00 -1.66 0.82
C THR A 102 -19.07 -0.97 -0.20
N ALA A 103 -18.35 -1.73 -1.03
CA ALA A 103 -17.52 -1.17 -2.08
C ALA A 103 -18.34 -0.33 -3.06
N GLN A 104 -19.56 -0.77 -3.41
CA GLN A 104 -20.46 -0.02 -4.28
C GLN A 104 -20.93 1.31 -3.67
N SER A 105 -21.12 1.38 -2.37
CA SER A 105 -21.44 2.64 -1.68
C SER A 105 -20.30 3.64 -1.83
N TYR A 106 -19.06 3.22 -1.63
CA TYR A 106 -17.90 4.10 -1.79
C TYR A 106 -17.69 4.53 -3.22
N THR A 107 -17.80 3.63 -4.20
CA THR A 107 -17.69 4.03 -5.61
C THR A 107 -18.79 5.00 -6.02
N GLY A 108 -20.00 4.85 -5.49
CA GLY A 108 -21.10 5.81 -5.69
C GLY A 108 -20.77 7.21 -5.15
N THR A 109 -20.16 7.28 -3.94
CA THR A 109 -19.69 8.54 -3.35
C THR A 109 -18.59 9.16 -4.22
N ILE A 110 -17.59 8.39 -4.63
CA ILE A 110 -16.48 8.85 -5.48
C ILE A 110 -17.02 9.42 -6.79
N SER A 111 -17.90 8.68 -7.47
CA SER A 111 -18.50 9.13 -8.75
C SER A 111 -19.35 10.38 -8.58
N GLY A 112 -20.18 10.45 -7.52
CA GLY A 112 -21.00 11.60 -7.21
C GLY A 112 -20.17 12.87 -6.97
N SER A 113 -19.18 12.79 -6.07
CA SER A 113 -18.30 13.92 -5.76
C SER A 113 -17.36 14.28 -6.92
N ALA A 114 -16.96 13.32 -7.77
CA ALA A 114 -16.21 13.62 -8.99
C ALA A 114 -17.06 14.46 -9.98
N LYS A 115 -18.34 14.15 -10.11
CA LYS A 115 -19.30 14.96 -10.91
C LYS A 115 -19.51 16.35 -10.29
N GLY A 116 -19.63 16.42 -8.94
CA GLY A 116 -19.69 17.67 -8.20
C GLY A 116 -18.49 18.55 -8.47
N LEU A 117 -17.27 18.00 -8.32
CA LEU A 117 -16.01 18.69 -8.56
C LEU A 117 -15.93 19.31 -9.97
N VAL A 118 -16.37 18.59 -10.99
CA VAL A 118 -16.37 19.09 -12.37
C VAL A 118 -17.31 20.30 -12.51
N GLY A 119 -18.43 20.33 -11.77
CA GLY A 119 -19.39 21.44 -11.76
C GLY A 119 -18.89 22.69 -11.06
N GLU A 120 -17.95 22.55 -10.12
CA GLU A 120 -17.42 23.67 -9.36
C GLU A 120 -16.52 24.57 -10.23
N LYS A 121 -16.62 25.89 -10.04
CA LYS A 121 -15.79 26.89 -10.76
C LYS A 121 -14.56 27.27 -9.94
N ASP A 122 -14.72 27.33 -8.63
CA ASP A 122 -13.67 27.71 -7.69
C ASP A 122 -12.82 26.51 -7.26
N ILE A 123 -11.51 26.73 -7.15
CA ILE A 123 -10.57 25.66 -6.78
C ILE A 123 -10.79 25.18 -5.34
N GLU A 124 -11.19 26.06 -4.43
CA GLU A 124 -11.43 25.68 -3.04
C GLU A 124 -12.71 24.84 -2.91
N ALA A 125 -13.73 25.12 -3.73
CA ALA A 125 -14.93 24.28 -3.82
C ALA A 125 -14.57 22.88 -4.40
N LYS A 126 -13.70 22.82 -5.42
CA LYS A 126 -13.18 21.54 -5.93
C LYS A 126 -12.42 20.73 -4.87
N ARG A 127 -11.65 21.40 -4.01
CA ARG A 127 -10.93 20.77 -2.90
C ARG A 127 -11.86 20.17 -1.85
N LYS A 128 -13.05 20.76 -1.62
CA LYS A 128 -14.08 20.17 -0.74
C LYS A 128 -14.65 18.87 -1.31
N GLU A 129 -14.96 18.85 -2.60
CA GLU A 129 -15.40 17.61 -3.26
C GLU A 129 -14.30 16.57 -3.24
N PHE A 130 -13.04 16.98 -3.43
CA PHE A 130 -11.90 16.08 -3.34
C PHE A 130 -11.73 15.47 -1.94
N GLN A 131 -12.07 16.17 -0.87
CA GLN A 131 -12.09 15.59 0.48
C GLN A 131 -13.05 14.39 0.54
N MET A 132 -14.27 14.55 0.05
CA MET A 132 -15.26 13.46 0.02
C MET A 132 -14.78 12.26 -0.81
N ILE A 133 -14.12 12.56 -1.94
CA ILE A 133 -13.48 11.51 -2.77
C ILE A 133 -12.39 10.80 -2.01
N SER A 134 -11.53 11.55 -1.31
CA SER A 134 -10.38 10.98 -0.57
C SER A 134 -10.80 10.08 0.57
N ASP A 135 -11.80 10.52 1.35
CA ASP A 135 -12.34 9.73 2.45
C ASP A 135 -12.95 8.42 1.94
N ALA A 136 -13.75 8.49 0.87
CA ALA A 136 -14.34 7.29 0.26
C ALA A 136 -13.28 6.37 -0.39
N MET A 137 -12.22 6.93 -0.99
CA MET A 137 -11.11 6.14 -1.55
C MET A 137 -10.31 5.42 -0.45
N TYR A 138 -10.04 6.08 0.68
CA TYR A 138 -9.37 5.47 1.82
C TYR A 138 -10.16 4.25 2.33
N ASP A 139 -11.46 4.43 2.54
CA ASP A 139 -12.31 3.34 2.99
C ASP A 139 -12.45 2.24 1.94
N LEU A 140 -12.53 2.58 0.66
CA LEU A 140 -12.60 1.60 -0.43
C LEU A 140 -11.31 0.76 -0.50
N VAL A 141 -10.12 1.38 -0.47
CA VAL A 141 -8.82 0.67 -0.48
C VAL A 141 -8.73 -0.34 0.66
N ARG A 142 -9.14 0.07 1.88
CA ARG A 142 -9.14 -0.79 3.07
C ARG A 142 -10.16 -1.92 2.97
N THR A 143 -11.36 -1.62 2.46
CA THR A 143 -12.45 -2.58 2.29
C THR A 143 -12.05 -3.70 1.33
N VAL A 144 -11.52 -3.35 0.16
CA VAL A 144 -11.11 -4.35 -0.85
C VAL A 144 -9.72 -4.92 -0.58
N ARG A 145 -8.97 -4.35 0.38
CA ARG A 145 -7.59 -4.75 0.73
C ARG A 145 -6.68 -4.80 -0.51
N TYR A 146 -6.65 -3.68 -1.26
CA TYR A 146 -5.84 -3.60 -2.47
C TYR A 146 -4.35 -3.75 -2.17
N ASP A 147 -3.71 -4.76 -2.76
CA ASP A 147 -2.39 -5.27 -2.39
C ASP A 147 -1.32 -5.13 -3.48
N LYS A 148 -1.56 -4.31 -4.53
CA LYS A 148 -0.62 -4.17 -5.64
C LYS A 148 0.38 -3.05 -5.46
N GLN A 149 0.13 -2.13 -4.54
CA GLN A 149 1.07 -1.06 -4.21
C GLN A 149 0.86 -0.55 -2.80
N LYS A 150 1.91 0.01 -2.23
CA LYS A 150 1.87 0.76 -0.98
C LYS A 150 1.21 2.12 -1.21
N ILE A 151 0.31 2.51 -0.30
CA ILE A 151 -0.42 3.77 -0.36
C ILE A 151 -0.27 4.48 0.98
N TYR A 152 0.12 5.74 0.95
CA TYR A 152 0.27 6.59 2.13
C TYR A 152 -1.03 7.36 2.36
N HIS A 153 -1.61 7.25 3.56
CA HIS A 153 -2.70 8.08 4.02
C HIS A 153 -2.12 9.28 4.75
N GLN A 154 -2.22 10.43 4.12
CA GLN A 154 -1.63 11.69 4.58
C GLN A 154 -2.74 12.64 5.04
N PHE A 155 -2.41 13.53 5.99
CA PHE A 155 -3.37 14.43 6.62
C PHE A 155 -2.76 15.80 6.88
N CYS A 156 -3.51 16.86 6.60
CA CYS A 156 -3.15 18.23 7.00
C CYS A 156 -4.17 18.78 8.00
N PRO A 157 -3.77 19.07 9.25
CA PRO A 157 -4.68 19.57 10.28
C PRO A 157 -5.23 20.96 9.99
N MET A 158 -4.55 21.74 9.15
CA MET A 158 -4.93 23.12 8.83
C MET A 158 -5.94 23.27 7.70
N ALA A 159 -6.23 22.18 6.97
CA ALA A 159 -7.20 22.23 5.89
C ALA A 159 -8.59 22.65 6.42
N PHE A 160 -9.33 23.39 5.59
CA PHE A 160 -10.71 23.81 5.87
C PHE A 160 -10.90 24.48 7.23
N ASN A 161 -10.13 25.55 7.48
CA ASN A 161 -10.16 26.31 8.73
C ASN A 161 -9.86 25.46 9.97
N ASN A 162 -8.84 24.63 9.91
CA ASN A 162 -8.41 23.71 10.96
C ASN A 162 -9.39 22.57 11.28
N ALA A 163 -10.31 22.26 10.37
CA ALA A 163 -11.07 21.02 10.47
C ALA A 163 -10.22 19.79 10.13
N GLY A 164 -9.18 20.01 9.34
CA GLY A 164 -8.31 18.95 8.83
C GLY A 164 -8.91 18.22 7.63
N ALA A 165 -8.03 17.67 6.78
CA ALA A 165 -8.43 16.79 5.70
C ALA A 165 -7.31 15.83 5.31
N ALA A 166 -7.72 14.63 4.89
CA ALA A 166 -6.82 13.56 4.49
C ALA A 166 -6.82 13.37 2.97
N TRP A 167 -5.76 12.73 2.47
CA TRP A 167 -5.67 12.25 1.09
C TRP A 167 -4.80 11.00 1.01
N LEU A 168 -4.90 10.30 -0.10
CA LEU A 168 -4.01 9.18 -0.41
C LEU A 168 -2.88 9.64 -1.34
N SER A 169 -1.69 9.07 -1.14
CA SER A 169 -0.52 9.34 -1.96
C SER A 169 0.23 8.04 -2.28
N GLN A 170 0.80 7.96 -3.47
CA GLN A 170 1.74 6.91 -3.84
C GLN A 170 3.17 7.21 -3.34
N LEU A 171 3.42 8.43 -2.85
CA LEU A 171 4.69 8.90 -2.35
C LEU A 171 4.59 9.24 -0.86
N GLU A 172 5.64 8.95 -0.11
CA GLU A 172 5.76 9.34 1.29
C GLU A 172 5.91 10.86 1.42
N GLU A 173 6.53 11.49 0.41
CA GLU A 173 6.67 12.95 0.36
C GLU A 173 5.31 13.64 0.42
N ILE A 174 5.17 14.60 1.34
CA ILE A 174 3.96 15.39 1.50
C ILE A 174 3.83 16.39 0.35
N LYS A 175 2.73 16.27 -0.41
CA LYS A 175 2.32 17.23 -1.44
C LYS A 175 0.84 17.54 -1.24
N ASN A 176 0.56 18.64 -0.56
CA ASN A 176 -0.77 18.97 -0.06
C ASN A 176 -1.73 19.43 -1.18
N PRO A 177 -2.79 18.68 -1.49
CA PRO A 177 -3.76 19.06 -2.53
C PRO A 177 -4.72 20.17 -2.10
N TYR A 178 -4.86 20.40 -0.77
CA TYR A 178 -5.80 21.38 -0.23
C TYR A 178 -5.24 22.80 -0.21
N PHE A 179 -3.92 22.96 -0.24
CA PHE A 179 -3.27 24.27 -0.25
C PHE A 179 -2.42 24.52 -1.51
N GLY A 180 -1.97 23.46 -2.17
CA GLY A 180 -1.05 23.59 -3.30
C GLY A 180 0.22 24.33 -2.90
N SER A 181 0.70 25.25 -3.76
CA SER A 181 1.94 25.99 -3.52
C SER A 181 1.93 26.88 -2.27
N LYS A 182 0.74 27.23 -1.73
CA LYS A 182 0.63 28.08 -0.54
C LYS A 182 1.19 27.38 0.71
N MET A 183 0.96 26.08 0.84
CA MET A 183 1.44 25.26 1.96
C MET A 183 1.69 23.82 1.50
N MET A 184 2.61 23.66 0.53
CA MET A 184 2.88 22.40 -0.17
C MET A 184 3.17 21.23 0.77
N ASN A 185 3.96 21.47 1.82
CA ASN A 185 4.47 20.44 2.72
C ASN A 185 3.71 20.39 4.06
N CYS A 186 2.53 21.04 4.15
CA CYS A 186 1.69 20.94 5.35
C CYS A 186 1.02 19.57 5.40
N GLY A 187 1.34 18.79 6.39
CA GLY A 187 0.75 17.48 6.64
C GLY A 187 1.75 16.46 7.15
N GLU A 188 1.23 15.30 7.47
CA GLU A 188 1.99 14.13 7.95
C GLU A 188 1.36 12.85 7.40
N THR A 189 2.11 11.78 7.33
CA THR A 189 1.59 10.44 7.06
C THR A 189 1.00 9.87 8.36
N GLN A 190 -0.30 9.59 8.36
CA GLN A 190 -1.00 8.98 9.50
C GLN A 190 -1.02 7.46 9.43
N ASP A 191 -1.09 6.90 8.21
CA ASP A 191 -1.19 5.46 8.01
C ASP A 191 -0.53 5.06 6.69
N VAL A 192 -0.10 3.79 6.62
CA VAL A 192 0.47 3.19 5.41
C VAL A 192 -0.29 1.92 5.08
N LEU A 193 -1.04 1.95 3.99
CA LEU A 193 -1.78 0.81 3.50
C LEU A 193 -0.85 -0.04 2.62
N ASP A 194 -0.40 -1.17 3.17
CA ASP A 194 0.45 -2.14 2.47
C ASP A 194 -0.08 -3.56 2.70
N PHE A 195 -1.13 -3.91 1.99
CA PHE A 195 -1.77 -5.24 2.10
C PHE A 195 -1.00 -6.33 1.34
N GLY A 196 0.00 -5.96 0.54
CA GLY A 196 0.89 -6.87 -0.18
C GLY A 196 2.14 -7.24 0.59
N ALA A 197 2.49 -6.52 1.65
CA ALA A 197 3.60 -6.90 2.52
C ALA A 197 3.26 -8.22 3.26
N ALA A 198 4.20 -9.17 3.26
CA ALA A 198 4.10 -10.31 4.16
C ALA A 198 3.98 -9.77 5.59
N ALA A 199 3.00 -10.24 6.36
CA ALA A 199 2.85 -9.84 7.75
C ALA A 199 4.18 -10.04 8.48
N GLU A 200 4.85 -8.94 8.86
CA GLU A 200 5.99 -9.04 9.76
C GLU A 200 5.52 -9.75 11.03
N PRO A 201 6.26 -10.77 11.51
CA PRO A 201 5.91 -11.40 12.78
C PRO A 201 5.91 -10.31 13.85
N ALA A 202 4.80 -10.19 14.56
CA ALA A 202 4.64 -9.23 15.65
C ALA A 202 5.86 -9.32 16.56
N LYS A 203 6.60 -8.20 16.71
CA LYS A 203 7.66 -8.11 17.71
C LYS A 203 6.99 -8.36 19.06
N ALA A 204 7.34 -9.50 19.68
CA ALA A 204 6.97 -9.75 21.06
C ALA A 204 7.54 -8.59 21.89
N SER A 205 6.67 -7.86 22.55
CA SER A 205 7.06 -6.85 23.55
C SER A 205 7.66 -7.60 24.74
N GLU A 206 8.97 -7.47 24.94
CA GLU A 206 9.61 -7.76 26.20
C GLU A 206 9.25 -6.72 27.26
#